data_8c058c24f161d29d5acb1ea7dd9468a7
#
_entry.id   8c058c24f161d29d5acb1ea7dd9468a7
#
_cell.length_a   1.000
_cell.length_b   1.000
_cell.length_c   1.000
_cell.angle_alpha   90.00
_cell.angle_beta   90.00
_cell.angle_gamma   90.00
#
_symmetry.space_group_name_H-M   'P 1'
#
loop_
_entity.id
_entity.type
_entity.pdbx_description
1 polymer ?
#
loop_
_entity_poly.entity_id
_entity_poly.type
_entity_poly.pdbx_seq_one_letter_code
_entity_poly.pdbx_strand_id
1 'polypeptide(L)'
;MSATVFQNARVIDPSRGIDERGAVIVIDGAIAAAGADALNQGAPDDATIVDCQGHAVMPGLVDSRVFIGEPGAEHRETIASASRAAAAGGVTSLIMMPDTKPVIDDVALVEFVKRTARETAVVNVFPSAAVTRGFAGKELSEFGLLSEAGAVMLTEGRATIANALVMRRALTYARDLGITIAHETQDPHLASSGVMNEGLFASWLGLPGIPREAETIPLTRDLMLAGLTGGRYHAAKISTAMSAAAIARAKDEGAQVSAGISINHLTLNENDIGDYRTFFRLSPPLRTEDDRLAMVEALKSGAIDVIVSSHDPQDVDTKRRPFAEAEAGAIGLETALAAALRLYHNGDLPLLRLIECLSTAPARLFGLPGGTLKTGAPADLVLVDIDAPWIVREADIRSLSKNTCFEGARMQGRVLQTMVAGRTVFSA
;
A
#
# COMPACT_ATOMS: atom_id res chain seq x y z
N MET A 1 10.33 7.79 32.40
CA MET A 1 9.26 7.88 31.39
C MET A 1 9.77 8.71 30.24
N SER A 2 9.67 8.23 29.02
CA SER A 2 9.99 9.06 27.86
C SER A 2 8.70 9.74 27.39
N ALA A 3 8.66 11.07 27.39
CA ALA A 3 7.52 11.83 26.90
C ALA A 3 7.92 12.73 25.74
N THR A 4 7.09 12.80 24.71
CA THR A 4 7.23 13.72 23.58
C THR A 4 5.90 14.42 23.33
N VAL A 5 5.94 15.73 23.14
CA VAL A 5 4.76 16.55 22.87
C VAL A 5 4.93 17.26 21.53
N PHE A 6 4.06 16.95 20.60
CA PHE A 6 3.90 17.63 19.32
C PHE A 6 2.89 18.76 19.52
N GLN A 7 3.36 19.99 19.72
CA GLN A 7 2.50 21.15 19.94
C GLN A 7 2.34 22.01 18.68
N ASN A 8 1.34 22.88 18.66
CA ASN A 8 1.03 23.73 17.50
C ASN A 8 0.81 22.94 16.22
N ALA A 9 0.21 21.73 16.32
CA ALA A 9 -0.04 20.84 15.21
C ALA A 9 -1.44 21.04 14.60
N ARG A 10 -1.59 20.75 13.32
CA ARG A 10 -2.86 20.35 12.73
C ARG A 10 -3.01 18.84 12.95
N VAL A 11 -3.86 18.43 13.86
CA VAL A 11 -4.06 17.02 14.20
C VAL A 11 -5.11 16.43 13.29
N ILE A 12 -4.73 15.39 12.53
CA ILE A 12 -5.60 14.71 11.58
C ILE A 12 -5.72 13.24 11.99
N ASP A 13 -6.92 12.81 12.38
CA ASP A 13 -7.18 11.40 12.71
C ASP A 13 -8.52 10.93 12.11
N PRO A 14 -8.50 10.24 10.95
CA PRO A 14 -9.70 9.75 10.31
C PRO A 14 -10.52 8.78 11.18
N SER A 15 -9.84 8.01 12.05
CA SER A 15 -10.52 7.06 12.94
C SER A 15 -11.43 7.72 13.97
N ARG A 16 -11.23 9.02 14.22
CA ARG A 16 -11.99 9.88 15.12
C ARG A 16 -12.77 10.97 14.37
N GLY A 17 -12.57 11.09 13.06
CA GLY A 17 -13.18 12.13 12.23
C GLY A 17 -12.68 13.54 12.53
N ILE A 18 -11.46 13.71 13.05
CA ILE A 18 -10.91 15.02 13.43
C ILE A 18 -9.87 15.53 12.43
N ASP A 19 -9.93 16.84 12.18
CA ASP A 19 -8.96 17.65 11.47
C ASP A 19 -8.99 19.04 12.12
N GLU A 20 -8.14 19.25 13.14
CA GLU A 20 -8.20 20.42 14.01
C GLU A 20 -6.83 20.85 14.49
N ARG A 21 -6.70 22.08 14.96
CA ARG A 21 -5.49 22.55 15.66
C ARG A 21 -5.44 21.96 17.06
N GLY A 22 -4.24 21.50 17.46
CA GLY A 22 -4.07 20.88 18.77
C GLY A 22 -2.65 20.39 18.99
N ALA A 23 -2.55 19.32 19.76
CA ALA A 23 -1.30 18.67 20.10
C ALA A 23 -1.46 17.13 20.09
N VAL A 24 -0.33 16.43 20.07
CA VAL A 24 -0.26 15.00 20.33
C VAL A 24 0.77 14.76 21.41
N ILE A 25 0.38 14.02 22.45
CA ILE A 25 1.24 13.64 23.58
C ILE A 25 1.53 12.13 23.47
N VAL A 26 2.81 11.82 23.46
CA VAL A 26 3.32 10.45 23.45
C VAL A 26 4.01 10.19 24.78
N ILE A 27 3.67 9.09 25.46
CA ILE A 27 4.31 8.63 26.70
C ILE A 27 4.64 7.15 26.55
N ASP A 28 5.89 6.80 26.82
CA ASP A 28 6.40 5.42 26.80
C ASP A 28 5.98 4.62 25.56
N GLY A 29 6.00 5.26 24.39
CA GLY A 29 5.72 4.64 23.10
C GLY A 29 4.25 4.53 22.72
N ALA A 30 3.33 5.08 23.53
CA ALA A 30 1.89 5.09 23.27
C ALA A 30 1.35 6.52 23.17
N ILE A 31 0.25 6.70 22.44
CA ILE A 31 -0.50 7.95 22.40
C ILE A 31 -1.19 8.14 23.76
N ALA A 32 -0.84 9.20 24.48
CA ALA A 32 -1.48 9.57 25.74
C ALA A 32 -2.69 10.50 25.51
N ALA A 33 -2.56 11.47 24.60
CA ALA A 33 -3.63 12.37 24.19
C ALA A 33 -3.38 12.91 22.78
N ALA A 34 -4.45 13.23 22.04
CA ALA A 34 -4.37 13.90 20.75
C ALA A 34 -5.63 14.74 20.46
N GLY A 35 -5.45 15.93 19.89
CA GLY A 35 -6.49 16.87 19.51
C GLY A 35 -6.37 18.21 20.22
N ALA A 36 -7.43 19.04 20.13
CA ALA A 36 -7.46 20.40 20.66
C ALA A 36 -7.26 20.44 22.17
N ASP A 37 -7.80 19.46 22.87
CA ASP A 37 -7.79 19.39 24.34
C ASP A 37 -6.58 18.66 24.93
N ALA A 38 -5.66 18.17 24.10
CA ALA A 38 -4.55 17.32 24.53
C ALA A 38 -3.66 17.97 25.60
N LEU A 39 -3.52 19.30 25.61
CA LEU A 39 -2.69 20.06 26.53
C LEU A 39 -3.49 20.73 27.66
N ASN A 40 -4.78 20.44 27.85
CA ASN A 40 -5.59 21.06 28.91
C ASN A 40 -5.05 20.80 30.34
N GLN A 41 -4.32 19.71 30.53
CA GLN A 41 -3.65 19.39 31.80
C GLN A 41 -2.16 19.78 31.82
N GLY A 42 -1.69 20.50 30.79
CA GLY A 42 -0.28 20.84 30.59
C GLY A 42 0.51 19.73 29.92
N ALA A 43 1.74 20.03 29.54
CA ALA A 43 2.70 19.04 29.06
C ALA A 43 3.28 18.25 30.26
N PRO A 44 3.62 16.95 30.08
CA PRO A 44 4.36 16.22 31.11
C PRO A 44 5.70 16.94 31.46
N ASP A 45 6.08 16.90 32.73
CA ASP A 45 7.40 17.34 33.14
C ASP A 45 8.48 16.55 32.39
N ASP A 46 9.57 17.15 31.99
CA ASP A 46 10.67 16.53 31.25
C ASP A 46 10.30 16.02 29.82
N ALA A 47 9.16 16.43 29.24
CA ALA A 47 8.80 16.08 27.88
C ALA A 47 9.71 16.75 26.83
N THR A 48 10.10 16.02 25.82
CA THR A 48 10.68 16.60 24.59
C THR A 48 9.59 17.34 23.83
N ILE A 49 9.76 18.65 23.64
CA ILE A 49 8.77 19.47 22.91
C ILE A 49 9.17 19.58 21.44
N VAL A 50 8.26 19.21 20.55
CA VAL A 50 8.35 19.40 19.09
C VAL A 50 7.33 20.46 18.69
N ASP A 51 7.81 21.64 18.27
CA ASP A 51 6.94 22.67 17.70
C ASP A 51 6.64 22.34 16.24
N CYS A 52 5.39 21.97 15.96
CA CYS A 52 4.95 21.57 14.63
C CYS A 52 4.67 22.76 13.69
N GLN A 53 4.68 24.01 14.17
CA GLN A 53 4.51 25.22 13.37
C GLN A 53 3.25 25.20 12.47
N GLY A 54 2.22 24.49 12.88
CA GLY A 54 0.98 24.31 12.11
C GLY A 54 0.99 23.15 11.11
N HIS A 55 2.10 22.43 10.97
CA HIS A 55 2.19 21.24 10.12
C HIS A 55 1.31 20.10 10.66
N ALA A 56 0.97 19.17 9.76
CA ALA A 56 0.05 18.08 10.06
C ALA A 56 0.74 16.96 10.86
N VAL A 57 0.14 16.57 11.99
CA VAL A 57 0.43 15.31 12.68
C VAL A 57 -0.72 14.36 12.44
N MET A 58 -0.42 13.18 11.88
CA MET A 58 -1.41 12.18 11.52
C MET A 58 -0.91 10.78 11.88
N PRO A 59 -1.82 9.76 11.94
CA PRO A 59 -1.38 8.39 12.11
C PRO A 59 -0.39 8.01 11.01
N GLY A 60 0.63 7.25 11.36
CA GLY A 60 1.58 6.73 10.41
C GLY A 60 0.89 5.94 9.29
N LEU A 61 1.40 6.05 8.08
CA LEU A 61 0.82 5.38 6.93
C LEU A 61 1.00 3.86 7.03
N VAL A 62 0.05 3.13 6.46
CA VAL A 62 0.03 1.66 6.43
C VAL A 62 -0.03 1.22 4.98
N ASP A 63 1.05 0.62 4.48
CA ASP A 63 1.09 0.10 3.11
C ASP A 63 0.87 -1.41 3.09
N SER A 64 -0.24 -1.83 2.54
CA SER A 64 -0.63 -3.25 2.53
C SER A 64 -0.06 -4.05 1.36
N ARG A 65 0.83 -3.47 0.52
CA ARG A 65 1.37 -4.17 -0.65
C ARG A 65 2.79 -3.71 -1.01
N VAL A 66 3.77 -4.29 -0.35
CA VAL A 66 5.19 -3.96 -0.53
C VAL A 66 5.98 -5.20 -0.94
N PHE A 67 6.61 -5.18 -2.11
CA PHE A 67 7.56 -6.22 -2.51
C PHE A 67 8.94 -5.93 -1.93
N ILE A 68 9.50 -6.96 -1.31
CA ILE A 68 10.86 -6.94 -0.76
C ILE A 68 11.56 -8.18 -1.28
N GLY A 69 12.79 -8.02 -1.78
CA GLY A 69 13.54 -9.12 -2.41
C GLY A 69 14.12 -10.14 -1.42
N GLU A 70 13.99 -9.93 -0.12
CA GLU A 70 14.57 -10.77 0.92
C GLU A 70 13.51 -11.72 1.51
N PRO A 71 13.77 -13.06 1.46
CA PRO A 71 14.98 -13.73 0.96
C PRO A 71 14.99 -13.91 -0.57
N GLY A 72 16.22 -13.95 -1.14
CA GLY A 72 16.50 -14.51 -2.46
C GLY A 72 16.65 -13.53 -3.62
N ALA A 73 16.38 -12.23 -3.40
CA ALA A 73 16.62 -11.16 -4.37
C ALA A 73 16.98 -9.85 -3.65
N GLU A 74 17.85 -9.94 -2.65
CA GLU A 74 18.28 -8.85 -1.77
C GLU A 74 18.94 -7.69 -2.53
N HIS A 75 19.49 -7.97 -3.71
CA HIS A 75 20.06 -6.96 -4.62
C HIS A 75 19.01 -5.95 -5.11
N ARG A 76 17.72 -6.32 -5.14
CA ARG A 76 16.61 -5.44 -5.50
C ARG A 76 16.18 -4.56 -4.32
N GLU A 77 15.96 -5.19 -3.16
CA GLU A 77 15.53 -4.53 -1.92
C GLU A 77 15.68 -5.51 -0.75
N THR A 78 16.13 -5.03 0.41
CA THR A 78 16.15 -5.78 1.67
C THR A 78 15.06 -5.27 2.62
N ILE A 79 14.73 -6.04 3.67
CA ILE A 79 13.82 -5.58 4.73
C ILE A 79 14.36 -4.30 5.37
N ALA A 80 15.66 -4.22 5.61
CA ALA A 80 16.30 -3.05 6.19
C ALA A 80 16.18 -1.81 5.29
N SER A 81 16.43 -1.91 3.98
CA SER A 81 16.37 -0.76 3.06
C SER A 81 14.92 -0.32 2.79
N ALA A 82 14.01 -1.27 2.56
CA ALA A 82 12.58 -0.99 2.40
C ALA A 82 12.02 -0.28 3.64
N SER A 83 12.40 -0.71 4.86
CA SER A 83 11.93 -0.07 6.08
C SER A 83 12.43 1.37 6.23
N ARG A 84 13.65 1.68 5.78
CA ARG A 84 14.15 3.07 5.74
C ARG A 84 13.46 3.92 4.69
N ALA A 85 13.16 3.36 3.51
CA ALA A 85 12.37 4.02 2.48
C ALA A 85 10.93 4.28 2.97
N ALA A 86 10.32 3.30 3.64
CA ALA A 86 9.01 3.42 4.28
C ALA A 86 9.00 4.57 5.31
N ALA A 87 9.96 4.61 6.22
CA ALA A 87 10.08 5.67 7.21
C ALA A 87 10.20 7.06 6.56
N ALA A 88 11.00 7.20 5.50
CA ALA A 88 11.14 8.46 4.76
C ALA A 88 9.85 8.90 4.06
N GLY A 89 9.01 7.94 3.65
CA GLY A 89 7.68 8.19 3.07
C GLY A 89 6.55 8.35 4.08
N GLY A 90 6.83 8.29 5.40
CA GLY A 90 5.81 8.38 6.45
C GLY A 90 5.07 7.07 6.74
N VAL A 91 5.51 5.96 6.15
CA VAL A 91 4.94 4.64 6.37
C VAL A 91 5.53 4.03 7.65
N THR A 92 4.67 3.76 8.63
CA THR A 92 5.06 3.16 9.92
C THR A 92 4.80 1.67 9.99
N SER A 93 3.94 1.16 9.10
CA SER A 93 3.61 -0.26 9.01
C SER A 93 3.48 -0.68 7.55
N LEU A 94 4.05 -1.81 7.20
CA LEU A 94 3.89 -2.38 5.86
C LEU A 94 3.61 -3.87 5.90
N ILE A 95 2.85 -4.37 4.90
CA ILE A 95 2.66 -5.79 4.67
C ILE A 95 3.57 -6.21 3.51
N MET A 96 4.49 -7.10 3.83
CA MET A 96 5.43 -7.67 2.87
C MET A 96 4.76 -8.75 2.05
N MET A 97 4.87 -8.66 0.72
CA MET A 97 4.36 -9.67 -0.22
C MET A 97 5.18 -10.95 -0.18
N PRO A 98 4.55 -12.12 -0.43
CA PRO A 98 5.21 -13.41 -0.33
C PRO A 98 6.02 -13.82 -1.56
N ASP A 99 6.18 -12.92 -2.55
CA ASP A 99 6.90 -13.13 -3.82
C ASP A 99 8.42 -13.14 -3.63
N THR A 100 8.90 -14.01 -2.77
CA THR A 100 10.32 -14.20 -2.45
C THR A 100 10.86 -15.49 -3.04
N LYS A 101 12.13 -15.79 -2.87
CA LYS A 101 12.76 -17.05 -3.30
C LYS A 101 13.51 -17.67 -2.12
N PRO A 102 12.93 -18.70 -1.48
CA PRO A 102 11.66 -19.34 -1.80
C PRO A 102 10.44 -18.47 -1.48
N VAL A 103 9.27 -18.81 -2.06
CA VAL A 103 7.97 -18.19 -1.78
C VAL A 103 7.59 -18.40 -0.30
N ILE A 104 7.02 -17.38 0.36
CA ILE A 104 6.57 -17.50 1.74
C ILE A 104 5.26 -18.31 1.78
N ASP A 105 5.38 -19.63 1.79
CA ASP A 105 4.30 -20.60 1.89
C ASP A 105 4.48 -21.62 3.02
N ASP A 106 5.50 -21.39 3.85
CA ASP A 106 5.88 -22.22 5.00
C ASP A 106 6.11 -21.36 6.26
N VAL A 107 5.84 -21.94 7.42
CA VAL A 107 6.01 -21.30 8.75
C VAL A 107 7.43 -20.79 8.98
N ALA A 108 8.45 -21.56 8.56
CA ALA A 108 9.84 -21.17 8.77
C ALA A 108 10.18 -19.85 8.03
N LEU A 109 9.58 -19.61 6.86
CA LEU A 109 9.77 -18.38 6.10
C LEU A 109 9.02 -17.19 6.73
N VAL A 110 7.81 -17.41 7.27
CA VAL A 110 7.10 -16.38 8.05
C VAL A 110 7.94 -15.97 9.26
N GLU A 111 8.48 -16.93 10.01
CA GLU A 111 9.33 -16.66 11.17
C GLU A 111 10.67 -16.02 10.77
N PHE A 112 11.24 -16.38 9.61
CA PHE A 112 12.43 -15.73 9.06
C PHE A 112 12.17 -14.23 8.85
N VAL A 113 11.08 -13.86 8.17
CA VAL A 113 10.73 -12.45 7.92
C VAL A 113 10.55 -11.69 9.23
N LYS A 114 9.80 -12.26 10.19
CA LYS A 114 9.57 -11.63 11.50
C LYS A 114 10.87 -11.42 12.29
N ARG A 115 11.77 -12.39 12.28
CA ARG A 115 13.06 -12.29 12.94
C ARG A 115 13.93 -11.22 12.28
N THR A 116 14.09 -11.27 10.96
CA THR A 116 14.89 -10.29 10.20
C THR A 116 14.33 -8.88 10.38
N ALA A 117 13.00 -8.72 10.36
CA ALA A 117 12.37 -7.43 10.60
C ALA A 117 12.66 -6.89 12.01
N ARG A 118 12.59 -7.72 13.06
CA ARG A 118 12.95 -7.31 14.42
C ARG A 118 14.41 -6.87 14.56
N GLU A 119 15.31 -7.48 13.80
CA GLU A 119 16.73 -7.20 13.88
C GLU A 119 17.15 -5.98 13.04
N THR A 120 16.47 -5.71 11.91
CA THR A 120 16.98 -4.78 10.91
C THR A 120 16.00 -3.67 10.51
N ALA A 121 14.69 -3.85 10.70
CA ALA A 121 13.71 -2.87 10.28
C ALA A 121 13.55 -1.73 11.29
N VAL A 122 13.25 -0.54 10.78
CA VAL A 122 12.95 0.66 11.57
C VAL A 122 11.46 0.94 11.66
N VAL A 123 10.64 0.29 10.81
CA VAL A 123 9.16 0.34 10.84
C VAL A 123 8.60 -1.06 11.09
N ASN A 124 7.30 -1.15 11.36
CA ASN A 124 6.62 -2.43 11.54
C ASN A 124 6.51 -3.17 10.20
N VAL A 125 7.01 -4.39 10.11
CA VAL A 125 6.93 -5.25 8.92
C VAL A 125 6.10 -6.48 9.27
N PHE A 126 4.98 -6.65 8.59
CA PHE A 126 4.07 -7.78 8.75
C PHE A 126 4.19 -8.71 7.53
N PRO A 127 4.46 -10.00 7.72
CA PRO A 127 4.49 -10.94 6.60
C PRO A 127 3.07 -11.23 6.09
N SER A 128 2.93 -11.40 4.79
CA SER A 128 1.83 -12.17 4.19
C SER A 128 2.35 -13.55 3.76
N ALA A 129 1.45 -14.46 3.43
CA ALA A 129 1.83 -15.79 2.95
C ALA A 129 1.03 -16.18 1.69
N ALA A 130 1.58 -17.13 0.94
CA ALA A 130 0.97 -17.62 -0.30
C ALA A 130 -0.34 -18.36 -0.04
N VAL A 131 -1.32 -18.17 -0.93
CA VAL A 131 -2.56 -18.94 -0.93
C VAL A 131 -2.29 -20.37 -1.40
N THR A 132 -1.46 -20.53 -2.44
CA THR A 132 -1.10 -21.86 -2.95
C THR A 132 0.39 -22.11 -2.84
N ARG A 133 0.77 -23.37 -2.61
CA ARG A 133 2.16 -23.79 -2.51
C ARG A 133 2.95 -23.41 -3.76
N GLY A 134 4.03 -22.67 -3.56
CA GLY A 134 4.91 -22.22 -4.64
C GLY A 134 4.22 -21.36 -5.72
N PHE A 135 3.07 -20.75 -5.42
CA PHE A 135 2.25 -20.01 -6.39
C PHE A 135 1.79 -20.86 -7.58
N ALA A 136 1.63 -22.18 -7.37
CA ALA A 136 1.27 -23.09 -8.44
C ALA A 136 -0.23 -23.05 -8.83
N GLY A 137 -1.08 -22.35 -8.06
CA GLY A 137 -2.52 -22.24 -8.30
C GLY A 137 -3.29 -23.57 -8.16
N LYS A 138 -2.75 -24.56 -7.44
CA LYS A 138 -3.26 -25.93 -7.36
C LYS A 138 -3.58 -26.38 -5.93
N GLU A 139 -2.59 -26.47 -5.10
CA GLU A 139 -2.68 -26.95 -3.70
C GLU A 139 -2.59 -25.79 -2.74
N LEU A 140 -3.53 -25.70 -1.80
CA LEU A 140 -3.52 -24.65 -0.78
C LEU A 140 -2.35 -24.85 0.19
N SER A 141 -1.80 -23.76 0.68
CA SER A 141 -0.88 -23.76 1.80
C SER A 141 -1.62 -24.00 3.14
N GLU A 142 -0.88 -24.13 4.23
CA GLU A 142 -1.45 -24.42 5.56
C GLU A 142 -1.87 -23.12 6.26
N PHE A 143 -3.00 -22.52 5.87
CA PHE A 143 -3.47 -21.20 6.33
C PHE A 143 -3.47 -21.04 7.84
N GLY A 144 -3.93 -22.06 8.59
CA GLY A 144 -3.95 -22.01 10.05
C GLY A 144 -2.57 -21.84 10.65
N LEU A 145 -1.61 -22.66 10.23
CA LEU A 145 -0.23 -22.58 10.71
C LEU A 145 0.46 -21.28 10.29
N LEU A 146 0.23 -20.82 9.08
CA LEU A 146 0.79 -19.56 8.59
C LEU A 146 0.24 -18.34 9.34
N SER A 147 -1.06 -18.33 9.64
CA SER A 147 -1.71 -17.30 10.45
C SER A 147 -1.20 -17.31 11.90
N GLU A 148 -1.10 -18.48 12.52
CA GLU A 148 -0.53 -18.65 13.87
C GLU A 148 0.92 -18.20 13.95
N ALA A 149 1.71 -18.42 12.88
CA ALA A 149 3.07 -17.93 12.76
C ALA A 149 3.14 -16.39 12.62
N GLY A 150 2.03 -15.74 12.22
CA GLY A 150 1.90 -14.28 12.16
C GLY A 150 1.70 -13.70 10.77
N ALA A 151 1.37 -14.49 9.76
CA ALA A 151 0.92 -13.98 8.48
C ALA A 151 -0.43 -13.25 8.66
N VAL A 152 -0.50 -11.97 8.24
CA VAL A 152 -1.67 -11.10 8.47
C VAL A 152 -2.70 -11.17 7.35
N MET A 153 -2.31 -11.67 6.19
CA MET A 153 -3.18 -11.96 5.04
C MET A 153 -2.58 -13.06 4.18
N LEU A 154 -3.42 -13.64 3.32
CA LEU A 154 -2.99 -14.61 2.31
C LEU A 154 -3.12 -13.99 0.93
N THR A 155 -2.11 -14.18 0.09
CA THR A 155 -2.10 -13.61 -1.26
C THR A 155 -1.29 -14.48 -2.21
N GLU A 156 -1.62 -14.43 -3.50
CA GLU A 156 -0.80 -15.07 -4.52
C GLU A 156 0.25 -14.09 -5.11
N GLY A 157 0.46 -12.96 -4.42
CA GLY A 157 1.39 -11.94 -4.88
C GLY A 157 0.99 -11.38 -6.25
N ARG A 158 1.89 -11.46 -7.21
CA ARG A 158 1.64 -11.09 -8.62
C ARG A 158 1.02 -12.20 -9.47
N ALA A 159 0.97 -13.43 -8.95
CA ALA A 159 0.36 -14.54 -9.64
C ALA A 159 -1.17 -14.50 -9.50
N THR A 160 -1.87 -15.16 -10.42
CA THR A 160 -3.33 -15.25 -10.42
C THR A 160 -3.79 -16.69 -10.21
N ILE A 161 -4.71 -16.90 -9.28
CA ILE A 161 -5.40 -18.19 -9.12
C ILE A 161 -6.44 -18.32 -10.22
N ALA A 162 -6.10 -18.99 -11.32
CA ALA A 162 -6.99 -19.15 -12.47
C ALA A 162 -8.14 -20.15 -12.21
N ASN A 163 -7.92 -21.15 -11.34
CA ASN A 163 -8.90 -22.19 -11.05
C ASN A 163 -9.94 -21.72 -10.02
N ALA A 164 -11.19 -21.57 -10.45
CA ALA A 164 -12.32 -21.16 -9.60
C ALA A 164 -12.57 -22.08 -8.40
N LEU A 165 -12.34 -23.41 -8.55
CA LEU A 165 -12.50 -24.36 -7.43
C LEU A 165 -11.44 -24.15 -6.36
N VAL A 166 -10.19 -23.87 -6.75
CA VAL A 166 -9.11 -23.55 -5.82
C VAL A 166 -9.44 -22.27 -5.07
N MET A 167 -9.84 -21.19 -5.75
CA MET A 167 -10.25 -19.93 -5.13
C MET A 167 -11.44 -20.12 -4.17
N ARG A 168 -12.46 -20.88 -4.58
CA ARG A 168 -13.60 -21.20 -3.71
C ARG A 168 -13.16 -21.91 -2.43
N ARG A 169 -12.28 -22.92 -2.53
CA ARG A 169 -11.74 -23.65 -1.38
C ARG A 169 -10.92 -22.72 -0.47
N ALA A 170 -10.09 -21.88 -1.08
CA ALA A 170 -9.28 -20.90 -0.35
C ALA A 170 -10.15 -19.93 0.46
N LEU A 171 -11.18 -19.33 -0.16
CA LEU A 171 -12.12 -18.42 0.52
C LEU A 171 -12.90 -19.13 1.64
N THR A 172 -13.32 -20.39 1.43
CA THR A 172 -14.01 -21.16 2.46
C THR A 172 -13.10 -21.42 3.65
N TYR A 173 -11.86 -21.84 3.43
CA TYR A 173 -10.89 -22.12 4.49
C TYR A 173 -10.48 -20.83 5.24
N ALA A 174 -10.19 -19.77 4.50
CA ALA A 174 -9.83 -18.46 5.07
C ALA A 174 -10.95 -17.84 5.92
N ARG A 175 -12.23 -18.04 5.53
CA ARG A 175 -13.39 -17.58 6.31
C ARG A 175 -13.39 -18.16 7.73
N ASP A 176 -13.15 -19.47 7.86
CA ASP A 176 -13.21 -20.17 9.14
C ASP A 176 -12.08 -19.73 10.10
N LEU A 177 -11.00 -19.17 9.54
CA LEU A 177 -9.88 -18.57 10.28
C LEU A 177 -10.01 -17.05 10.47
N GLY A 178 -10.98 -16.40 9.81
CA GLY A 178 -11.14 -14.95 9.85
C GLY A 178 -10.01 -14.17 9.13
N ILE A 179 -9.23 -14.84 8.25
CA ILE A 179 -8.14 -14.21 7.51
C ILE A 179 -8.61 -13.71 6.15
N THR A 180 -8.03 -12.63 5.66
CA THR A 180 -8.36 -12.03 4.35
C THR A 180 -7.52 -12.66 3.23
N ILE A 181 -8.16 -13.03 2.11
CA ILE A 181 -7.46 -13.33 0.86
C ILE A 181 -7.37 -12.06 0.03
N ALA A 182 -6.14 -11.61 -0.22
CA ALA A 182 -5.84 -10.51 -1.14
C ALA A 182 -5.38 -11.09 -2.48
N HIS A 183 -6.04 -10.68 -3.57
CA HIS A 183 -5.75 -11.22 -4.89
C HIS A 183 -5.57 -10.12 -5.93
N GLU A 184 -4.48 -10.21 -6.71
CA GLU A 184 -4.26 -9.37 -7.88
C GLU A 184 -4.80 -10.10 -9.11
N THR A 185 -5.88 -9.57 -9.67
CA THR A 185 -6.59 -10.25 -10.75
C THR A 185 -6.03 -9.87 -12.10
N GLN A 186 -5.50 -10.86 -12.81
CA GLN A 186 -5.08 -10.71 -14.20
C GLN A 186 -5.14 -12.06 -14.91
N ASP A 187 -6.06 -12.20 -15.87
CA ASP A 187 -6.11 -13.42 -16.68
C ASP A 187 -4.81 -13.58 -17.49
N PRO A 188 -4.04 -14.66 -17.27
CA PRO A 188 -2.73 -14.82 -17.90
C PRO A 188 -2.81 -15.05 -19.43
N HIS A 189 -3.94 -15.53 -19.94
CA HIS A 189 -4.12 -15.80 -21.37
C HIS A 189 -4.50 -14.50 -22.11
N LEU A 190 -5.39 -13.67 -21.51
CA LEU A 190 -5.74 -12.37 -22.07
C LEU A 190 -4.61 -11.36 -21.93
N ALA A 191 -3.86 -11.40 -20.84
CA ALA A 191 -2.69 -10.54 -20.66
C ALA A 191 -1.52 -10.97 -21.56
N SER A 192 -1.31 -12.29 -21.72
CA SER A 192 -0.31 -12.91 -22.60
C SER A 192 1.01 -12.11 -22.67
N SER A 193 1.37 -11.66 -23.90
CA SER A 193 2.56 -10.83 -24.15
C SER A 193 2.32 -9.33 -24.01
N GLY A 194 1.14 -8.91 -23.54
CA GLY A 194 0.78 -7.50 -23.37
C GLY A 194 1.70 -6.76 -22.39
N VAL A 195 2.00 -5.51 -22.69
CA VAL A 195 2.94 -4.73 -21.92
C VAL A 195 2.40 -3.37 -21.48
N MET A 196 1.26 -2.95 -22.04
CA MET A 196 0.57 -1.72 -21.70
C MET A 196 -0.95 -1.90 -21.88
N ASN A 197 -1.74 -0.88 -21.59
CA ASN A 197 -3.18 -0.91 -21.81
C ASN A 197 -3.50 -1.10 -23.30
N GLU A 198 -4.46 -2.01 -23.62
CA GLU A 198 -4.95 -2.17 -24.98
C GLU A 198 -5.77 -0.96 -25.42
N GLY A 199 -5.42 -0.38 -26.58
CA GLY A 199 -6.10 0.79 -27.11
C GLY A 199 -5.36 1.46 -28.26
N LEU A 200 -5.83 2.66 -28.62
CA LEU A 200 -5.22 3.44 -29.69
C LEU A 200 -3.77 3.80 -29.42
N PHE A 201 -3.44 4.12 -28.14
CA PHE A 201 -2.10 4.52 -27.76
C PHE A 201 -1.10 3.36 -27.88
N ALA A 202 -1.50 2.13 -27.48
CA ALA A 202 -0.70 0.94 -27.68
C ALA A 202 -0.43 0.66 -29.18
N SER A 203 -1.48 0.78 -29.99
CA SER A 203 -1.36 0.62 -31.44
C SER A 203 -0.42 1.66 -32.05
N TRP A 204 -0.48 2.88 -31.58
CA TRP A 204 0.40 3.96 -32.04
C TRP A 204 1.86 3.73 -31.68
N LEU A 205 2.11 3.24 -30.46
CA LEU A 205 3.46 2.88 -30.00
C LEU A 205 3.95 1.53 -30.58
N GLY A 206 3.09 0.76 -31.26
CA GLY A 206 3.44 -0.57 -31.76
C GLY A 206 3.67 -1.61 -30.65
N LEU A 207 3.05 -1.41 -29.48
CA LEU A 207 3.20 -2.29 -28.33
C LEU A 207 1.97 -3.20 -28.16
N PRO A 208 2.16 -4.48 -27.74
CA PRO A 208 1.04 -5.37 -27.46
C PRO A 208 0.26 -4.89 -26.23
N GLY A 209 -1.07 -4.84 -26.35
CA GLY A 209 -1.96 -4.38 -25.32
C GLY A 209 -2.43 -5.47 -24.36
N ILE A 210 -2.87 -5.08 -23.17
CA ILE A 210 -3.59 -5.90 -22.18
C ILE A 210 -5.01 -5.34 -22.09
N PRO A 211 -6.04 -6.08 -22.49
CA PRO A 211 -7.42 -5.62 -22.42
C PRO A 211 -7.87 -5.44 -20.96
N ARG A 212 -8.82 -4.56 -20.72
CA ARG A 212 -9.40 -4.33 -19.39
C ARG A 212 -10.07 -5.57 -18.81
N GLU A 213 -10.60 -6.40 -19.68
CA GLU A 213 -11.25 -7.67 -19.37
C GLU A 213 -10.29 -8.67 -18.72
N ALA A 214 -8.99 -8.57 -18.99
CA ALA A 214 -7.97 -9.39 -18.32
C ALA A 214 -7.99 -9.21 -16.80
N GLU A 215 -8.34 -8.01 -16.31
CA GLU A 215 -8.52 -7.72 -14.88
C GLU A 215 -9.93 -8.08 -14.41
N THR A 216 -10.96 -7.65 -15.16
CA THR A 216 -12.35 -7.65 -14.69
C THR A 216 -12.98 -9.05 -14.70
N ILE A 217 -12.61 -9.94 -15.63
CA ILE A 217 -13.17 -11.30 -15.69
C ILE A 217 -12.80 -12.11 -14.43
N PRO A 218 -11.51 -12.29 -14.08
CA PRO A 218 -11.16 -13.00 -12.85
C PRO A 218 -11.65 -12.28 -11.58
N LEU A 219 -11.69 -10.94 -11.55
CA LEU A 219 -12.24 -10.20 -10.44
C LEU A 219 -13.72 -10.53 -10.24
N THR A 220 -14.54 -10.45 -11.28
CA THR A 220 -15.98 -10.75 -11.20
C THR A 220 -16.24 -12.17 -10.71
N ARG A 221 -15.48 -13.15 -11.19
CA ARG A 221 -15.50 -14.54 -10.70
C ARG A 221 -15.24 -14.59 -9.20
N ASP A 222 -14.19 -13.91 -8.73
CA ASP A 222 -13.79 -13.95 -7.32
C ASP A 222 -14.82 -13.27 -6.41
N LEU A 223 -15.42 -12.16 -6.85
CA LEU A 223 -16.49 -11.49 -6.13
C LEU A 223 -17.73 -12.39 -5.96
N MET A 224 -18.11 -13.13 -7.01
CA MET A 224 -19.19 -14.14 -6.93
C MET A 224 -18.84 -15.24 -5.93
N LEU A 225 -17.58 -15.69 -5.90
CA LEU A 225 -17.13 -16.72 -4.96
C LEU A 225 -17.05 -16.20 -3.52
N ALA A 226 -16.67 -14.94 -3.32
CA ALA A 226 -16.67 -14.29 -2.02
C ALA A 226 -18.11 -14.19 -1.47
N GLY A 227 -19.08 -13.78 -2.29
CA GLY A 227 -20.50 -13.78 -1.92
C GLY A 227 -21.04 -15.19 -1.59
N LEU A 228 -20.68 -16.20 -2.40
CA LEU A 228 -21.08 -17.59 -2.19
C LEU A 228 -20.54 -18.20 -0.89
N THR A 229 -19.28 -17.89 -0.54
CA THR A 229 -18.58 -18.50 0.59
C THR A 229 -18.68 -17.71 1.89
N GLY A 230 -18.94 -16.40 1.81
CA GLY A 230 -18.86 -15.47 2.93
C GLY A 230 -17.41 -15.17 3.38
N GLY A 231 -16.41 -15.55 2.58
CA GLY A 231 -15.00 -15.29 2.86
C GLY A 231 -14.64 -13.81 2.66
N ARG A 232 -13.66 -13.32 3.41
CA ARG A 232 -13.12 -11.97 3.25
C ARG A 232 -12.20 -11.93 2.03
N TYR A 233 -12.56 -11.08 1.06
CA TYR A 233 -11.81 -10.90 -0.18
C TYR A 233 -11.33 -9.46 -0.33
N HIS A 234 -10.06 -9.27 -0.67
CA HIS A 234 -9.49 -7.98 -0.99
C HIS A 234 -8.95 -7.99 -2.43
N ALA A 235 -9.55 -7.20 -3.33
CA ALA A 235 -8.96 -6.97 -4.64
C ALA A 235 -7.72 -6.08 -4.45
N ALA A 236 -6.54 -6.67 -4.46
CA ALA A 236 -5.29 -6.03 -4.03
C ALA A 236 -4.94 -4.76 -4.83
N LYS A 237 -5.23 -4.78 -6.13
CA LYS A 237 -5.18 -3.60 -7.02
C LYS A 237 -6.23 -3.74 -8.10
N ILE A 238 -7.01 -2.71 -8.29
CA ILE A 238 -7.87 -2.54 -9.47
C ILE A 238 -7.43 -1.31 -10.25
N SER A 239 -7.70 -1.27 -11.54
CA SER A 239 -7.24 -0.19 -12.41
C SER A 239 -8.29 0.27 -13.43
N THR A 240 -9.47 -0.36 -13.49
CA THR A 240 -10.47 -0.10 -14.53
C THR A 240 -11.82 0.31 -13.94
N ALA A 241 -12.55 1.17 -14.64
CA ALA A 241 -13.92 1.58 -14.29
C ALA A 241 -14.85 0.37 -14.12
N MET A 242 -14.69 -0.67 -14.96
CA MET A 242 -15.46 -1.92 -14.88
C MET A 242 -15.22 -2.66 -13.57
N SER A 243 -13.96 -2.72 -13.12
CA SER A 243 -13.60 -3.35 -11.86
C SER A 243 -14.18 -2.59 -10.65
N ALA A 244 -14.13 -1.26 -10.67
CA ALA A 244 -14.72 -0.44 -9.61
C ALA A 244 -16.23 -0.65 -9.52
N ALA A 245 -16.94 -0.68 -10.66
CA ALA A 245 -18.37 -0.96 -10.71
C ALA A 245 -18.73 -2.36 -10.18
N ALA A 246 -17.88 -3.37 -10.48
CA ALA A 246 -18.07 -4.73 -9.97
C ALA A 246 -17.90 -4.79 -8.45
N ILE A 247 -16.89 -4.12 -7.89
CA ILE A 247 -16.66 -4.03 -6.43
C ILE A 247 -17.83 -3.31 -5.75
N ALA A 248 -18.27 -2.15 -6.28
CA ALA A 248 -19.39 -1.41 -5.72
C ALA A 248 -20.65 -2.29 -5.61
N ARG A 249 -20.99 -2.99 -6.70
CA ARG A 249 -22.12 -3.92 -6.71
C ARG A 249 -21.99 -5.03 -5.67
N ALA A 250 -20.80 -5.66 -5.57
CA ALA A 250 -20.59 -6.73 -4.61
C ALA A 250 -20.72 -6.23 -3.15
N LYS A 251 -20.27 -4.98 -2.86
CA LYS A 251 -20.48 -4.33 -1.57
C LYS A 251 -21.96 -4.07 -1.28
N ASP A 252 -22.71 -3.56 -2.26
CA ASP A 252 -24.15 -3.31 -2.14
C ASP A 252 -24.95 -4.60 -1.91
N GLU A 253 -24.50 -5.72 -2.46
CA GLU A 253 -25.04 -7.06 -2.24
C GLU A 253 -24.63 -7.67 -0.89
N GLY A 254 -23.81 -6.96 -0.09
CA GLY A 254 -23.40 -7.37 1.26
C GLY A 254 -22.22 -8.36 1.31
N ALA A 255 -21.51 -8.55 0.20
CA ALA A 255 -20.31 -9.40 0.21
C ALA A 255 -19.18 -8.78 1.06
N GLN A 256 -18.40 -9.62 1.73
CA GLN A 256 -17.25 -9.20 2.56
C GLN A 256 -16.04 -8.88 1.65
N VAL A 257 -16.16 -7.80 0.88
CA VAL A 257 -15.17 -7.42 -0.13
C VAL A 257 -14.61 -6.03 0.11
N SER A 258 -13.36 -5.84 -0.23
CA SER A 258 -12.66 -4.56 -0.24
C SER A 258 -11.75 -4.46 -1.46
N ALA A 259 -11.32 -3.24 -1.80
CA ALA A 259 -10.44 -3.01 -2.93
C ALA A 259 -9.32 -2.03 -2.59
N GLY A 260 -8.15 -2.30 -3.17
CA GLY A 260 -6.99 -1.41 -3.17
C GLY A 260 -6.71 -0.84 -4.56
N ILE A 261 -6.00 0.27 -4.58
CA ILE A 261 -5.49 0.90 -5.80
C ILE A 261 -4.06 1.37 -5.60
N SER A 262 -3.24 1.22 -6.64
CA SER A 262 -1.91 1.81 -6.64
C SER A 262 -1.96 3.31 -6.81
N ILE A 263 -1.12 4.04 -6.06
CA ILE A 263 -0.95 5.47 -6.22
C ILE A 263 -0.62 5.89 -7.66
N ASN A 264 0.08 5.04 -8.40
CA ASN A 264 0.39 5.27 -9.80
C ASN A 264 -0.88 5.36 -10.67
N HIS A 265 -1.88 4.49 -10.43
CA HIS A 265 -3.14 4.48 -11.18
C HIS A 265 -4.13 5.59 -10.79
N LEU A 266 -3.90 6.25 -9.66
CA LEU A 266 -4.65 7.45 -9.27
C LEU A 266 -4.11 8.73 -9.89
N THR A 267 -2.81 8.76 -10.21
CA THR A 267 -2.09 10.00 -10.55
C THR A 267 -1.49 10.01 -11.94
N LEU A 268 -1.44 8.87 -12.61
CA LEU A 268 -0.84 8.66 -13.93
C LEU A 268 -1.79 7.88 -14.84
N ASN A 269 -1.63 8.06 -16.15
CA ASN A 269 -2.35 7.32 -17.17
C ASN A 269 -1.41 6.80 -18.27
N GLU A 270 -1.94 6.10 -19.29
CA GLU A 270 -1.14 5.48 -20.35
C GLU A 270 -0.27 6.46 -21.14
N ASN A 271 -0.66 7.75 -21.23
CA ASN A 271 0.12 8.76 -21.94
C ASN A 271 1.44 9.11 -21.24
N ASP A 272 1.53 8.88 -19.92
CA ASP A 272 2.76 9.14 -19.16
C ASP A 272 3.91 8.19 -19.53
N ILE A 273 3.62 7.08 -20.24
CA ILE A 273 4.64 6.18 -20.81
C ILE A 273 5.56 6.96 -21.76
N GLY A 274 4.99 7.93 -22.51
CA GLY A 274 5.76 8.79 -23.42
C GLY A 274 6.61 7.99 -24.40
N ASP A 275 7.88 8.32 -24.51
CA ASP A 275 8.84 7.69 -25.43
C ASP A 275 9.41 6.39 -24.83
N TYR A 276 8.54 5.41 -24.53
CA TYR A 276 8.91 4.08 -24.03
C TYR A 276 9.65 4.07 -22.69
N ARG A 277 9.30 4.97 -21.78
CA ARG A 277 9.97 5.09 -20.49
C ARG A 277 9.66 3.89 -19.61
N THR A 278 10.64 3.01 -19.39
CA THR A 278 10.47 1.69 -18.75
C THR A 278 10.05 1.76 -17.28
N PHE A 279 10.24 2.88 -16.58
CA PHE A 279 9.74 3.07 -15.22
C PHE A 279 8.21 3.07 -15.13
N PHE A 280 7.51 3.32 -16.27
CA PHE A 280 6.05 3.21 -16.39
C PHE A 280 5.57 1.82 -16.86
N ARG A 281 6.47 0.87 -16.98
CA ARG A 281 6.11 -0.55 -17.21
C ARG A 281 5.62 -1.14 -15.87
N LEU A 282 4.30 -1.17 -15.68
CA LEU A 282 3.62 -1.56 -14.46
C LEU A 282 2.70 -2.78 -14.69
N SER A 283 2.30 -3.44 -13.60
CA SER A 283 1.24 -4.46 -13.56
C SER A 283 0.27 -4.14 -12.40
N PRO A 284 -1.03 -3.96 -12.70
CA PRO A 284 -1.63 -3.80 -14.02
C PRO A 284 -1.03 -2.62 -14.78
N PRO A 285 -1.20 -2.52 -16.11
CA PRO A 285 -0.70 -1.38 -16.88
C PRO A 285 -1.45 -0.09 -16.51
N LEU A 286 -0.80 1.07 -16.69
CA LEU A 286 -1.49 2.35 -16.64
C LEU A 286 -2.61 2.37 -17.67
N ARG A 287 -3.81 2.77 -17.26
CA ARG A 287 -5.03 2.78 -18.08
C ARG A 287 -5.27 4.14 -18.71
N THR A 288 -6.40 4.26 -19.42
CA THR A 288 -6.85 5.52 -19.99
C THR A 288 -7.11 6.59 -18.92
N GLU A 289 -7.19 7.86 -19.33
CA GLU A 289 -7.57 8.94 -18.42
C GLU A 289 -8.99 8.73 -17.84
N ASP A 290 -9.92 8.20 -18.65
CA ASP A 290 -11.28 7.90 -18.19
C ASP A 290 -11.29 6.84 -17.08
N ASP A 291 -10.45 5.80 -17.18
CA ASP A 291 -10.30 4.81 -16.12
C ASP A 291 -9.67 5.45 -14.87
N ARG A 292 -8.62 6.30 -15.03
CA ARG A 292 -8.01 7.02 -13.91
C ARG A 292 -9.03 7.89 -13.15
N LEU A 293 -9.82 8.66 -13.86
CA LEU A 293 -10.88 9.49 -13.26
C LEU A 293 -11.94 8.64 -12.56
N ALA A 294 -12.32 7.50 -13.17
CA ALA A 294 -13.23 6.55 -12.53
C ALA A 294 -12.66 5.97 -11.24
N MET A 295 -11.33 5.72 -11.17
CA MET A 295 -10.68 5.28 -9.94
C MET A 295 -10.71 6.34 -8.85
N VAL A 296 -10.49 7.61 -9.18
CA VAL A 296 -10.60 8.73 -8.23
C VAL A 296 -12.02 8.81 -7.67
N GLU A 297 -13.03 8.71 -8.51
CA GLU A 297 -14.43 8.71 -8.07
C GLU A 297 -14.78 7.47 -7.23
N ALA A 298 -14.25 6.29 -7.57
CA ALA A 298 -14.42 5.07 -6.79
C ALA A 298 -13.77 5.16 -5.40
N LEU A 299 -12.65 5.87 -5.29
CA LEU A 299 -12.01 6.14 -4.00
C LEU A 299 -12.87 7.11 -3.16
N LYS A 300 -13.42 8.13 -3.78
CA LYS A 300 -14.27 9.13 -3.16
C LYS A 300 -15.60 8.54 -2.67
N SER A 301 -16.25 7.71 -3.47
CA SER A 301 -17.50 7.03 -3.14
C SER A 301 -17.36 5.88 -2.13
N GLY A 302 -16.12 5.42 -1.85
CA GLY A 302 -15.86 4.30 -0.96
C GLY A 302 -15.92 2.91 -1.63
N ALA A 303 -16.05 2.84 -2.95
CA ALA A 303 -15.88 1.58 -3.67
C ALA A 303 -14.45 1.03 -3.51
N ILE A 304 -13.45 1.91 -3.53
CA ILE A 304 -12.05 1.60 -3.18
C ILE A 304 -11.79 2.01 -1.74
N ASP A 305 -11.13 1.14 -0.97
CA ASP A 305 -10.89 1.30 0.47
C ASP A 305 -9.47 1.77 0.79
N VAL A 306 -8.47 1.32 0.00
CA VAL A 306 -7.06 1.42 0.34
C VAL A 306 -6.26 1.97 -0.83
N ILE A 307 -5.32 2.89 -0.54
CA ILE A 307 -4.27 3.31 -1.46
C ILE A 307 -2.98 2.61 -1.04
N VAL A 308 -2.32 1.95 -2.00
CA VAL A 308 -1.01 1.32 -1.79
C VAL A 308 0.07 2.03 -2.60
N SER A 309 1.30 2.06 -2.09
CA SER A 309 2.45 2.55 -2.86
C SER A 309 2.70 1.70 -4.10
N SER A 310 2.30 0.42 -4.03
CA SER A 310 2.65 -0.60 -5.02
C SER A 310 4.17 -0.70 -5.22
N HIS A 311 4.92 -0.51 -4.14
CA HIS A 311 6.37 -0.60 -4.14
C HIS A 311 6.82 -1.96 -4.65
N ASP A 312 7.49 -1.95 -5.79
CA ASP A 312 7.98 -3.12 -6.52
C ASP A 312 9.33 -2.80 -7.16
N PRO A 313 10.40 -2.87 -6.36
CA PRO A 313 11.75 -2.55 -6.80
C PRO A 313 12.22 -3.52 -7.86
N GLN A 314 12.82 -2.99 -8.94
CA GLN A 314 13.35 -3.76 -10.04
C GLN A 314 14.85 -3.49 -10.20
N ASP A 315 15.56 -4.52 -10.65
CA ASP A 315 16.97 -4.41 -10.99
C ASP A 315 17.18 -3.39 -12.13
N VAL A 316 18.26 -2.62 -12.02
CA VAL A 316 18.58 -1.59 -13.01
C VAL A 316 18.78 -2.16 -14.41
N ASP A 317 19.33 -3.38 -14.53
CA ASP A 317 19.55 -4.01 -15.82
C ASP A 317 18.24 -4.46 -16.47
N THR A 318 17.25 -4.84 -15.67
CA THR A 318 15.91 -5.18 -16.18
C THR A 318 15.14 -3.95 -16.67
N LYS A 319 15.42 -2.77 -16.09
CA LYS A 319 14.81 -1.49 -16.50
C LYS A 319 15.51 -0.79 -17.67
N ARG A 320 16.73 -1.20 -18.03
CA ARG A 320 17.46 -0.69 -19.20
C ARG A 320 17.11 -1.39 -20.51
N ARG A 321 16.29 -2.44 -20.45
CA ARG A 321 15.81 -3.16 -21.64
C ARG A 321 14.78 -2.33 -22.41
N PRO A 322 14.51 -2.68 -23.69
CA PRO A 322 13.36 -2.13 -24.41
C PRO A 322 12.06 -2.27 -23.59
N PHE A 323 11.12 -1.35 -23.75
CA PHE A 323 9.89 -1.30 -22.91
C PHE A 323 9.16 -2.65 -22.85
N ALA A 324 9.04 -3.35 -23.98
CA ALA A 324 8.36 -4.65 -24.03
C ALA A 324 9.09 -5.77 -23.26
N GLU A 325 10.40 -5.64 -23.05
CA GLU A 325 11.26 -6.63 -22.38
C GLU A 325 11.60 -6.24 -20.94
N ALA A 326 11.33 -4.98 -20.55
CA ALA A 326 11.60 -4.49 -19.21
C ALA A 326 10.67 -5.19 -18.21
N GLU A 327 11.18 -5.43 -16.99
CA GLU A 327 10.35 -5.97 -15.91
C GLU A 327 9.30 -4.95 -15.44
N ALA A 328 8.08 -5.43 -15.15
CA ALA A 328 7.03 -4.60 -14.58
C ALA A 328 7.31 -4.30 -13.11
N GLY A 329 7.04 -3.07 -12.69
CA GLY A 329 7.20 -2.63 -11.31
C GLY A 329 7.87 -1.27 -11.18
N ALA A 330 7.54 -0.55 -10.11
CA ALA A 330 8.15 0.72 -9.73
C ALA A 330 8.20 0.84 -8.20
N ILE A 331 9.18 1.57 -7.68
CA ILE A 331 9.20 1.92 -6.26
C ILE A 331 8.21 3.05 -5.98
N GLY A 332 7.59 3.04 -4.79
CA GLY A 332 6.57 4.03 -4.45
C GLY A 332 6.55 4.47 -2.99
N LEU A 333 7.22 3.76 -2.05
CA LEU A 333 7.14 4.05 -0.62
C LEU A 333 7.41 5.52 -0.27
N GLU A 334 8.46 6.11 -0.86
CA GLU A 334 8.90 7.48 -0.54
C GLU A 334 8.10 8.57 -1.26
N THR A 335 7.31 8.21 -2.27
CA THR A 335 6.57 9.17 -3.10
C THR A 335 5.05 9.07 -2.95
N ALA A 336 4.55 7.99 -2.34
CA ALA A 336 3.12 7.69 -2.27
C ALA A 336 2.31 8.82 -1.61
N LEU A 337 2.76 9.34 -0.46
CA LEU A 337 2.05 10.43 0.24
C LEU A 337 1.97 11.69 -0.62
N ALA A 338 3.10 12.16 -1.15
CA ALA A 338 3.15 13.38 -1.94
C ALA A 338 2.35 13.24 -3.26
N ALA A 339 2.38 12.07 -3.88
CA ALA A 339 1.57 11.78 -5.05
C ALA A 339 0.07 11.77 -4.70
N ALA A 340 -0.31 11.20 -3.55
CA ALA A 340 -1.69 11.19 -3.07
C ALA A 340 -2.19 12.59 -2.70
N LEU A 341 -1.35 13.44 -2.11
CA LEU A 341 -1.69 14.82 -1.78
C LEU A 341 -2.05 15.66 -3.02
N ARG A 342 -1.64 15.28 -4.23
CA ARG A 342 -2.13 15.92 -5.47
C ARG A 342 -3.65 15.89 -5.56
N LEU A 343 -4.29 14.78 -5.16
CA LEU A 343 -5.76 14.67 -5.15
C LEU A 343 -6.40 15.65 -4.17
N TYR A 344 -5.76 15.88 -3.02
CA TYR A 344 -6.21 16.87 -2.05
C TYR A 344 -6.00 18.31 -2.57
N HIS A 345 -4.83 18.63 -3.07
CA HIS A 345 -4.52 19.97 -3.59
C HIS A 345 -5.35 20.35 -4.82
N ASN A 346 -5.73 19.39 -5.66
CA ASN A 346 -6.62 19.60 -6.79
C ASN A 346 -8.10 19.72 -6.37
N GLY A 347 -8.46 19.41 -5.12
CA GLY A 347 -9.84 19.39 -4.65
C GLY A 347 -10.62 18.12 -5.03
N ASP A 348 -9.95 17.09 -5.51
CA ASP A 348 -10.57 15.82 -5.92
C ASP A 348 -11.02 15.01 -4.71
N LEU A 349 -10.28 15.06 -3.58
CA LEU A 349 -10.52 14.25 -2.39
C LEU A 349 -10.27 15.03 -1.09
N PRO A 350 -11.17 14.96 -0.08
CA PRO A 350 -10.92 15.52 1.24
C PRO A 350 -9.72 14.86 1.93
N LEU A 351 -8.94 15.64 2.68
CA LEU A 351 -7.72 15.15 3.35
C LEU A 351 -8.01 14.00 4.31
N LEU A 352 -9.07 14.08 5.11
CA LEU A 352 -9.49 12.99 6.01
C LEU A 352 -9.71 11.67 5.26
N ARG A 353 -10.40 11.71 4.10
CA ARG A 353 -10.62 10.51 3.29
C ARG A 353 -9.32 9.97 2.71
N LEU A 354 -8.44 10.85 2.25
CA LEU A 354 -7.13 10.48 1.73
C LEU A 354 -6.30 9.73 2.78
N ILE A 355 -6.20 10.30 4.00
CA ILE A 355 -5.44 9.68 5.11
C ILE A 355 -6.15 8.42 5.62
N GLU A 356 -7.50 8.37 5.60
CA GLU A 356 -8.21 7.13 5.90
C GLU A 356 -7.76 5.99 4.99
N CYS A 357 -7.69 6.22 3.68
CA CYS A 357 -7.29 5.20 2.71
C CYS A 357 -5.81 4.82 2.77
N LEU A 358 -4.94 5.71 3.26
CA LEU A 358 -3.51 5.48 3.39
C LEU A 358 -3.10 4.91 4.77
N SER A 359 -3.96 4.95 5.78
CA SER A 359 -3.59 4.62 7.16
C SER A 359 -4.67 3.82 7.88
N THR A 360 -5.80 4.45 8.22
CA THR A 360 -6.83 3.85 9.08
C THR A 360 -7.53 2.64 8.44
N ALA A 361 -7.88 2.74 7.16
CA ALA A 361 -8.60 1.67 6.46
C ALA A 361 -7.73 0.41 6.29
N PRO A 362 -6.48 0.47 5.79
CA PRO A 362 -5.65 -0.72 5.70
C PRO A 362 -5.33 -1.32 7.08
N ALA A 363 -5.07 -0.50 8.12
CA ALA A 363 -4.87 -1.01 9.48
C ALA A 363 -6.10 -1.83 9.96
N ARG A 364 -7.29 -1.29 9.78
CA ARG A 364 -8.54 -1.95 10.15
C ARG A 364 -8.82 -3.22 9.35
N LEU A 365 -8.62 -3.19 8.02
CA LEU A 365 -8.88 -4.32 7.13
C LEU A 365 -8.01 -5.54 7.43
N PHE A 366 -6.76 -5.31 7.78
CA PHE A 366 -5.79 -6.38 8.03
C PHE A 366 -5.51 -6.61 9.52
N GLY A 367 -6.26 -5.93 10.42
CA GLY A 367 -6.12 -6.12 11.88
C GLY A 367 -4.77 -5.68 12.43
N LEU A 368 -4.13 -4.68 11.80
CA LEU A 368 -2.83 -4.18 12.23
C LEU A 368 -2.97 -3.16 13.37
N PRO A 369 -2.02 -3.09 14.30
CA PRO A 369 -1.96 -2.01 15.28
C PRO A 369 -1.61 -0.68 14.57
N GLY A 370 -2.10 0.43 15.10
CA GLY A 370 -1.86 1.76 14.51
C GLY A 370 -3.00 2.26 13.62
N GLY A 371 -2.72 3.17 12.70
CA GLY A 371 -3.74 3.83 11.85
C GLY A 371 -4.68 4.77 12.60
N THR A 372 -4.31 5.20 13.80
CA THR A 372 -5.12 6.04 14.69
C THR A 372 -4.24 6.80 15.69
N LEU A 373 -4.73 7.94 16.18
CA LEU A 373 -4.14 8.70 17.30
C LEU A 373 -4.99 8.56 18.59
N LYS A 374 -5.78 7.49 18.72
CA LYS A 374 -6.55 7.23 19.94
C LYS A 374 -5.63 6.96 21.12
N THR A 375 -6.02 7.43 22.31
CA THR A 375 -5.32 7.13 23.54
C THR A 375 -5.12 5.63 23.74
N GLY A 376 -3.90 5.23 24.08
CA GLY A 376 -3.48 3.84 24.25
C GLY A 376 -3.00 3.15 22.97
N ALA A 377 -3.21 3.74 21.79
CA ALA A 377 -2.66 3.20 20.54
C ALA A 377 -1.12 3.36 20.52
N PRO A 378 -0.39 2.49 19.80
CA PRO A 378 1.03 2.70 19.54
C PRO A 378 1.30 4.09 18.98
N ALA A 379 2.35 4.76 19.43
CA ALA A 379 2.75 6.05 18.91
C ALA A 379 3.46 5.90 17.55
N ASP A 380 2.68 5.44 16.57
CA ASP A 380 3.03 5.31 15.16
C ASP A 380 2.40 6.51 14.45
N LEU A 381 3.18 7.57 14.23
CA LEU A 381 2.70 8.83 13.68
C LEU A 381 3.70 9.46 12.71
N VAL A 382 3.21 10.41 11.93
CA VAL A 382 4.02 11.17 11.00
C VAL A 382 3.70 12.67 11.12
N LEU A 383 4.76 13.50 11.15
CA LEU A 383 4.70 14.95 11.01
C LEU A 383 5.00 15.31 9.55
N VAL A 384 4.10 16.06 8.93
CA VAL A 384 4.15 16.38 7.48
C VAL A 384 3.88 17.85 7.25
N ASP A 385 4.74 18.49 6.48
CA ASP A 385 4.40 19.75 5.81
C ASP A 385 3.68 19.39 4.50
N ILE A 386 2.35 19.51 4.49
CA ILE A 386 1.51 19.11 3.34
C ILE A 386 1.68 20.01 2.13
N ASP A 387 2.25 21.20 2.30
CA ASP A 387 2.38 22.24 1.28
C ASP A 387 3.81 22.40 0.74
N ALA A 388 4.81 21.83 1.41
CA ALA A 388 6.21 21.98 1.04
C ALA A 388 6.50 21.45 -0.37
N PRO A 389 7.03 22.30 -1.29
CA PRO A 389 7.40 21.85 -2.63
C PRO A 389 8.76 21.15 -2.61
N TRP A 390 8.90 20.09 -3.38
CA TRP A 390 10.18 19.40 -3.60
C TRP A 390 10.23 18.69 -4.94
N ILE A 391 11.41 18.21 -5.34
CA ILE A 391 11.62 17.48 -6.59
C ILE A 391 12.13 16.08 -6.23
N VAL A 392 11.55 15.06 -6.86
CA VAL A 392 12.01 13.67 -6.71
C VAL A 392 13.35 13.52 -7.43
N ARG A 393 14.43 13.29 -6.69
CA ARG A 393 15.76 13.07 -7.22
C ARG A 393 16.25 11.69 -6.87
N GLU A 394 16.88 10.99 -7.79
CA GLU A 394 17.47 9.66 -7.56
C GLU A 394 18.38 9.64 -6.33
N ALA A 395 19.20 10.67 -6.15
CA ALA A 395 20.15 10.78 -5.03
C ALA A 395 19.48 10.85 -3.64
N ASP A 396 18.22 11.31 -3.57
CA ASP A 396 17.47 11.45 -2.33
C ASP A 396 16.70 10.17 -1.95
N ILE A 397 16.55 9.23 -2.89
CA ILE A 397 15.81 7.98 -2.70
C ILE A 397 16.62 7.01 -1.83
N ARG A 398 16.00 6.46 -0.79
CA ARG A 398 16.60 5.53 0.20
C ARG A 398 16.44 4.06 -0.19
N SER A 399 15.40 3.72 -0.97
CA SER A 399 15.26 2.39 -1.57
C SER A 399 16.53 2.02 -2.35
N LEU A 400 16.91 0.75 -2.36
CA LEU A 400 18.05 0.27 -3.14
C LEU A 400 17.82 0.48 -4.63
N SER A 401 16.66 0.11 -5.13
CA SER A 401 16.24 0.39 -6.50
C SER A 401 15.78 1.84 -6.65
N LYS A 402 15.94 2.41 -7.87
CA LYS A 402 15.65 3.82 -8.14
C LYS A 402 14.54 4.03 -9.18
N ASN A 403 13.87 2.97 -9.59
CA ASN A 403 12.89 2.93 -10.68
C ASN A 403 11.51 3.50 -10.28
N THR A 404 11.45 4.78 -9.91
CA THR A 404 10.18 5.46 -9.61
C THR A 404 9.55 6.07 -10.87
N CYS A 405 8.20 5.99 -10.99
CA CYS A 405 7.46 6.72 -12.04
C CYS A 405 7.57 8.24 -11.87
N PHE A 406 7.95 8.73 -10.71
CA PHE A 406 7.96 10.15 -10.37
C PHE A 406 9.36 10.80 -10.43
N GLU A 407 10.36 10.13 -11.02
CA GLU A 407 11.70 10.71 -11.16
C GLU A 407 11.64 12.07 -11.86
N GLY A 408 12.26 13.09 -11.25
CA GLY A 408 12.27 14.47 -11.74
C GLY A 408 10.94 15.21 -11.56
N ALA A 409 9.90 14.56 -11.05
CA ALA A 409 8.61 15.19 -10.83
C ALA A 409 8.67 16.23 -9.69
N ARG A 410 7.94 17.32 -9.89
CA ARG A 410 7.66 18.29 -8.81
C ARG A 410 6.54 17.73 -7.95
N MET A 411 6.77 17.66 -6.66
CA MET A 411 5.84 17.19 -5.66
C MET A 411 5.52 18.29 -4.65
N GLN A 412 4.41 18.11 -3.95
CA GLN A 412 3.99 18.94 -2.83
C GLN A 412 3.61 18.03 -1.68
N GLY A 413 4.09 18.38 -0.47
CA GLY A 413 3.95 17.53 0.71
C GLY A 413 5.23 16.78 1.05
N ARG A 414 5.82 17.07 2.21
CA ARG A 414 7.09 16.49 2.65
C ARG A 414 6.97 15.95 4.07
N VAL A 415 7.38 14.71 4.25
CA VAL A 415 7.53 14.11 5.58
C VAL A 415 8.68 14.80 6.31
N LEU A 416 8.40 15.35 7.48
CA LEU A 416 9.38 16.00 8.33
C LEU A 416 9.91 15.06 9.40
N GLN A 417 9.03 14.21 9.98
CA GLN A 417 9.41 13.23 10.98
C GLN A 417 8.47 12.04 10.93
N THR A 418 9.03 10.84 11.10
CA THR A 418 8.26 9.60 11.29
C THR A 418 8.64 8.99 12.62
N MET A 419 7.64 8.61 13.40
CA MET A 419 7.79 7.98 14.72
C MET A 419 7.11 6.62 14.72
N VAL A 420 7.78 5.62 15.27
CA VAL A 420 7.26 4.24 15.44
C VAL A 420 7.47 3.83 16.89
N ALA A 421 6.39 3.40 17.54
CA ALA A 421 6.38 3.05 18.97
C ALA A 421 7.10 4.09 19.84
N GLY A 422 6.83 5.39 19.56
CA GLY A 422 7.42 6.52 20.31
C GLY A 422 8.87 6.84 19.97
N ARG A 423 9.51 6.12 19.05
CA ARG A 423 10.89 6.40 18.61
C ARG A 423 10.89 7.09 17.26
N THR A 424 11.61 8.21 17.14
CA THR A 424 11.86 8.84 15.84
C THR A 424 12.74 7.94 14.98
N VAL A 425 12.20 7.49 13.85
CA VAL A 425 12.88 6.58 12.89
C VAL A 425 13.32 7.30 11.62
N PHE A 426 12.76 8.50 11.38
CA PHE A 426 13.15 9.39 10.30
C PHE A 426 12.98 10.85 10.72
N SER A 427 13.92 11.71 10.30
CA SER A 427 13.84 13.17 10.35
C SER A 427 14.45 13.74 9.06
N ALA A 428 13.75 14.73 8.44
CA ALA A 428 14.14 15.36 7.17
C ALA A 428 15.33 16.31 7.33
#